data_ff6e4966ba777b83383693b3d5540629
#
_entry.id   ff6e4966ba777b83383693b3d5540629
#
_cell.length_a   1.000
_cell.length_b   1.000
_cell.length_c   1.000
_cell.angle_alpha   90.00
_cell.angle_beta   90.00
_cell.angle_gamma   90.00
#
_symmetry.space_group_name_H-M   'P 1'
#
loop_
_entity.id
_entity.type
_entity.pdbx_description
1 polymer ?
#
loop_
_entity_poly.entity_id
_entity_poly.type
_entity_poly.pdbx_seq_one_letter_code
_entity_poly.pdbx_strand_id
1 'polypeptide(L)'
;MLDSRSSIVKIDANDVNDLFQDRGEIHTYDASVGASIKKRMESLMDLIIVNTKKYEPFSHALIFFFFPEDRPLLMEELKPFSDWIESVPGELRIMWGMATQSTQELRAIILLQ
;
A
#
# COMPACT_ATOMS: atom_id res chain seq x y z
N MET A 1 -1.46 -6.22 13.99
CA MET A 1 -1.90 -4.86 14.26
C MET A 1 -0.72 -3.91 14.32
N LEU A 2 -0.90 -2.71 13.80
CA LEU A 2 0.18 -1.73 13.78
C LEU A 2 0.37 -1.10 15.15
N ASP A 3 1.62 -0.93 15.55
CA ASP A 3 1.96 -0.18 16.74
C ASP A 3 1.75 1.30 16.44
N SER A 4 0.93 1.98 17.22
CA SER A 4 0.64 3.39 17.00
C SER A 4 1.87 4.29 17.08
N ARG A 5 2.91 3.87 17.80
CA ARG A 5 4.15 4.64 17.91
C ARG A 5 4.96 4.60 16.61
N SER A 6 4.75 3.56 15.80
CA SER A 6 5.46 3.38 14.54
C SER A 6 4.71 3.93 13.34
N SER A 7 3.43 4.24 13.52
CA SER A 7 2.60 4.70 12.42
C SER A 7 2.87 6.15 12.08
N ILE A 8 3.06 6.43 10.80
CA ILE A 8 3.16 7.80 10.29
C ILE A 8 1.76 8.32 10.00
N VAL A 9 0.91 7.46 9.43
CA VAL A 9 -0.49 7.76 9.17
C VAL A 9 -1.33 6.71 9.86
N LYS A 10 -2.32 7.15 10.62
CA LYS A 10 -3.23 6.24 11.32
C LYS A 10 -4.50 6.03 10.51
N ILE A 11 -4.89 4.77 10.40
CA ILE A 11 -6.15 4.38 9.79
C ILE A 11 -6.90 3.60 10.86
N ASP A 12 -8.08 4.07 11.27
CA ASP A 12 -8.85 3.33 12.26
C ASP A 12 -9.85 2.38 11.61
N ALA A 13 -10.42 1.49 12.41
CA ALA A 13 -11.32 0.46 11.91
C ALA A 13 -12.58 1.03 11.26
N ASN A 14 -13.07 2.16 11.74
CA ASN A 14 -14.25 2.79 11.16
C ASN A 14 -13.98 3.30 9.75
N ASP A 15 -12.80 3.87 9.53
CA ASP A 15 -12.41 4.34 8.20
C ASP A 15 -12.32 3.19 7.20
N VAL A 16 -11.78 2.06 7.64
CA VAL A 16 -11.68 0.86 6.80
C VAL A 16 -13.08 0.33 6.47
N ASN A 17 -13.96 0.27 7.47
CA ASN A 17 -15.33 -0.18 7.26
C ASN A 17 -16.08 0.73 6.30
N ASP A 18 -15.90 2.04 6.43
CA ASP A 18 -16.53 2.99 5.53
C ASP A 18 -16.04 2.82 4.10
N LEU A 19 -14.76 2.55 3.93
CA LEU A 19 -14.18 2.37 2.60
C LEU A 19 -14.70 1.10 1.92
N PHE A 20 -14.84 0.01 2.67
CA PHE A 20 -15.14 -1.32 2.11
C PHE A 20 -16.55 -1.83 2.44
N GLN A 21 -17.53 -0.94 2.56
CA GLN A 21 -18.89 -1.35 2.88
C GLN A 21 -19.55 -2.16 1.76
N ASP A 22 -20.01 -3.36 2.07
CA ASP A 22 -20.96 -4.18 1.27
C ASP A 22 -20.82 -4.08 -0.25
N ARG A 23 -19.57 -4.05 -0.73
CA ARG A 23 -19.34 -3.84 -2.15
C ARG A 23 -18.89 -5.09 -2.89
N GLY A 24 -18.94 -6.21 -2.20
CA GLY A 24 -18.53 -7.49 -2.76
C GLY A 24 -17.20 -7.95 -2.19
N GLU A 25 -16.55 -8.83 -2.91
CA GLU A 25 -15.34 -9.49 -2.44
C GLU A 25 -14.16 -8.53 -2.36
N ILE A 26 -13.42 -8.61 -1.25
CA ILE A 26 -12.17 -7.86 -1.07
C ILE A 26 -11.02 -8.74 -1.50
N HIS A 27 -10.21 -8.23 -2.41
CA HIS A 27 -9.00 -8.91 -2.87
C HIS A 27 -7.79 -8.39 -2.12
N THR A 28 -6.94 -9.29 -1.63
CA THR A 28 -5.75 -8.90 -0.89
C THR A 28 -4.49 -9.32 -1.65
N TYR A 29 -3.47 -8.49 -1.56
CA TYR A 29 -2.17 -8.79 -2.12
C TYR A 29 -1.08 -8.29 -1.17
N ASP A 30 -0.07 -9.11 -0.95
CA ASP A 30 1.06 -8.82 -0.06
C ASP A 30 2.33 -8.95 -0.89
N ALA A 31 3.12 -7.89 -0.93
CA ALA A 31 4.37 -7.88 -1.69
C ALA A 31 5.50 -7.31 -0.83
N SER A 32 6.71 -7.78 -1.08
CA SER A 32 7.87 -7.23 -0.40
C SER A 32 9.11 -7.30 -1.30
N VAL A 33 10.02 -6.36 -1.07
CA VAL A 33 11.33 -6.32 -1.73
C VAL A 33 12.36 -5.97 -0.66
N GLY A 34 13.64 -6.25 -0.92
CA GLY A 34 14.69 -5.86 0.02
C GLY A 34 14.73 -4.36 0.23
N ALA A 35 14.82 -3.91 1.48
CA ALA A 35 14.81 -2.48 1.79
C ALA A 35 16.10 -1.77 1.35
N SER A 36 17.16 -2.51 1.08
CA SER A 36 18.45 -1.94 0.67
C SER A 36 18.65 -1.92 -0.84
N ILE A 37 17.73 -2.47 -1.62
CA ILE A 37 17.89 -2.46 -3.07
C ILE A 37 17.63 -1.06 -3.62
N LYS A 38 18.32 -0.75 -4.72
CA LYS A 38 18.17 0.52 -5.39
C LYS A 38 16.78 0.60 -6.01
N LYS A 39 16.13 1.75 -5.88
CA LYS A 39 14.78 1.96 -6.41
C LYS A 39 13.78 0.93 -5.87
N ARG A 40 13.85 0.69 -4.58
CA ARG A 40 13.00 -0.32 -3.92
C ARG A 40 11.51 -0.09 -4.13
N MET A 41 11.06 1.17 -4.12
CA MET A 41 9.63 1.47 -4.31
C MET A 41 9.21 1.16 -5.74
N GLU A 42 10.03 1.44 -6.74
CA GLU A 42 9.72 1.08 -8.12
C GLU A 42 9.58 -0.43 -8.27
N SER A 43 10.50 -1.18 -7.67
CA SER A 43 10.45 -2.64 -7.71
C SER A 43 9.20 -3.17 -7.02
N LEU A 44 8.86 -2.60 -5.87
CA LEU A 44 7.65 -3.00 -5.14
C LEU A 44 6.39 -2.69 -5.95
N MET A 45 6.30 -1.49 -6.53
CA MET A 45 5.15 -1.09 -7.32
C MET A 45 5.01 -1.92 -8.60
N ASP A 46 6.10 -2.33 -9.21
CA ASP A 46 6.05 -3.22 -10.36
C ASP A 46 5.37 -4.55 -10.01
N LEU A 47 5.71 -5.12 -8.85
CA LEU A 47 5.05 -6.34 -8.37
C LEU A 47 3.57 -6.11 -8.13
N ILE A 48 3.23 -5.00 -7.49
CA ILE A 48 1.85 -4.65 -7.18
C ILE A 48 1.03 -4.51 -8.46
N ILE A 49 1.52 -3.73 -9.41
CA ILE A 49 0.80 -3.43 -10.64
C ILE A 49 0.52 -4.72 -11.43
N VAL A 50 1.54 -5.55 -11.60
CA VAL A 50 1.39 -6.80 -12.35
C VAL A 50 0.39 -7.74 -11.69
N ASN A 51 0.44 -7.84 -10.37
CA ASN A 51 -0.36 -8.84 -9.65
C ASN A 51 -1.76 -8.35 -9.29
N THR A 52 -2.04 -7.06 -9.35
CA THR A 52 -3.38 -6.52 -9.07
C THR A 52 -4.17 -6.19 -10.33
N LYS A 53 -3.54 -6.21 -11.48
CA LYS A 53 -4.20 -5.86 -12.74
C LYS A 53 -5.42 -6.75 -13.02
N LYS A 54 -5.36 -8.00 -12.63
CA LYS A 54 -6.46 -8.96 -12.80
C LYS A 54 -7.70 -8.59 -11.99
N TYR A 55 -7.58 -7.70 -11.02
CA TYR A 55 -8.69 -7.25 -10.18
C TYR A 55 -9.35 -5.98 -10.71
N GLU A 56 -8.82 -5.41 -11.78
CA GLU A 56 -9.42 -4.23 -12.39
C GLU A 56 -10.72 -4.59 -13.12
N PRO A 57 -11.74 -3.72 -13.09
CA PRO A 57 -11.72 -2.43 -12.40
C PRO A 57 -12.00 -2.56 -10.92
N PHE A 58 -11.32 -1.76 -10.12
CA PHE A 58 -11.62 -1.62 -8.70
C PHE A 58 -11.75 -0.12 -8.39
N SER A 59 -12.58 0.22 -7.42
CA SER A 59 -12.85 1.60 -7.06
C SER A 59 -12.42 1.96 -5.65
N HIS A 60 -12.04 0.97 -4.86
CA HIS A 60 -11.65 1.15 -3.46
C HIS A 60 -10.35 0.44 -3.20
N ALA A 61 -9.41 1.11 -2.54
CA ALA A 61 -8.12 0.53 -2.21
C ALA A 61 -7.66 0.97 -0.83
N LEU A 62 -7.08 0.04 -0.09
CA LEU A 62 -6.37 0.31 1.14
C LEU A 62 -4.96 -0.23 0.96
N ILE A 63 -3.95 0.62 1.17
CA ILE A 63 -2.56 0.22 1.01
C ILE A 63 -1.79 0.62 2.24
N PHE A 64 -1.04 -0.33 2.80
CA PHE A 64 -0.19 -0.06 3.94
C PHE A 64 1.23 -0.47 3.61
N PHE A 65 2.16 0.50 3.76
CA PHE A 65 3.59 0.26 3.54
C PHE A 65 4.28 0.04 4.88
N PHE A 66 5.17 -0.95 4.91
CA PHE A 66 6.00 -1.25 6.07
C PHE A 66 7.46 -1.15 5.67
N PHE A 67 8.27 -0.54 6.52
CA PHE A 67 9.69 -0.35 6.24
C PHE A 67 10.52 -0.52 7.52
N PRO A 68 11.83 -0.83 7.39
CA PRO A 68 12.70 -0.91 8.55
C PRO A 68 12.89 0.47 9.18
N GLU A 69 13.00 0.52 10.49
CA GLU A 69 13.18 1.77 11.21
C GLU A 69 14.44 2.53 10.77
N ASP A 70 15.51 1.80 10.46
CA ASP A 70 16.77 2.40 10.01
C ASP A 70 16.81 2.74 8.52
N ARG A 71 15.74 2.43 7.78
CA ARG A 71 15.63 2.76 6.35
C ARG A 71 14.25 3.31 6.04
N PRO A 72 13.93 4.49 6.59
CA PRO A 72 12.57 5.04 6.45
C PRO A 72 12.23 5.34 5.00
N LEU A 73 10.94 5.22 4.71
CA LEU A 73 10.41 5.54 3.40
C LEU A 73 10.38 7.05 3.22
N LEU A 74 11.04 7.54 2.18
CA LEU A 74 11.13 8.98 1.92
C LEU A 74 9.97 9.44 1.04
N MET A 75 9.57 10.70 1.17
CA MET A 75 8.47 11.24 0.37
C MET A 75 8.75 11.13 -1.14
N GLU A 76 9.99 11.34 -1.54
CA GLU A 76 10.36 11.23 -2.95
C GLU A 76 10.26 9.80 -3.49
N GLU A 77 10.34 8.80 -2.60
CA GLU A 77 10.17 7.41 -2.99
C GLU A 77 8.71 7.07 -3.30
N LEU A 78 7.77 7.90 -2.89
CA LEU A 78 6.35 7.65 -3.11
C LEU A 78 5.88 7.97 -4.53
N LYS A 79 6.72 8.55 -5.36
CA LYS A 79 6.33 8.91 -6.72
C LYS A 79 5.77 7.74 -7.54
N PRO A 80 6.40 6.56 -7.57
CA PRO A 80 5.81 5.43 -8.30
C PRO A 80 4.41 5.03 -7.80
N PHE A 81 4.18 5.15 -6.50
CA PHE A 81 2.88 4.91 -5.91
C PHE A 81 1.86 5.95 -6.37
N SER A 82 2.24 7.21 -6.34
CA SER A 82 1.39 8.31 -6.81
C SER A 82 1.05 8.17 -8.30
N ASP A 83 2.04 7.81 -9.11
CA ASP A 83 1.86 7.59 -10.53
C ASP A 83 0.86 6.45 -10.79
N TRP A 84 0.95 5.38 -10.00
CA TRP A 84 0.02 4.27 -10.13
C TRP A 84 -1.42 4.70 -9.82
N ILE A 85 -1.61 5.44 -8.74
CA ILE A 85 -2.94 5.94 -8.37
C ILE A 85 -3.56 6.73 -9.52
N GLU A 86 -2.76 7.60 -10.14
CA GLU A 86 -3.22 8.42 -11.25
C GLU A 86 -3.53 7.60 -12.51
N SER A 87 -2.92 6.44 -12.65
CA SER A 87 -3.11 5.58 -13.81
C SER A 87 -4.33 4.67 -13.72
N VAL A 88 -4.91 4.50 -12.53
CA VAL A 88 -6.07 3.63 -12.35
C VAL A 88 -7.29 4.29 -12.99
N PRO A 89 -8.00 3.57 -13.89
CA PRO A 89 -9.15 4.17 -14.57
C PRO A 89 -10.32 4.42 -13.63
N GLY A 90 -11.05 5.49 -13.88
CA GLY A 90 -12.23 5.85 -13.12
C GLY A 90 -11.91 6.54 -11.82
N GLU A 91 -12.90 6.64 -10.94
CA GLU A 91 -12.71 7.22 -9.61
C GLU A 91 -12.19 6.16 -8.66
N LEU A 92 -11.08 6.46 -8.01
CA LEU A 92 -10.50 5.57 -7.02
C LEU A 92 -10.58 6.24 -5.64
N ARG A 93 -11.25 5.56 -4.71
CA ARG A 93 -11.22 5.95 -3.31
C ARG A 93 -10.11 5.17 -2.64
N ILE A 94 -9.12 5.87 -2.14
CA ILE A 94 -7.94 5.23 -1.58
C ILE A 94 -7.65 5.73 -0.17
N MET A 95 -7.25 4.79 0.68
CA MET A 95 -6.66 5.08 1.98
C MET A 95 -5.29 4.42 2.00
N TRP A 96 -4.31 5.08 2.60
CA TRP A 96 -2.98 4.50 2.69
C TRP A 96 -2.29 4.98 3.96
N GLY A 97 -1.30 4.23 4.38
CA GLY A 97 -0.53 4.56 5.55
C GLY A 97 0.83 3.91 5.53
N MET A 98 1.64 4.24 6.53
CA MET A 98 3.00 3.73 6.65
C MET A 98 3.29 3.40 8.10
N ALA A 99 4.11 2.37 8.31
CA ALA A 99 4.56 2.00 9.64
C ALA A 99 5.92 1.32 9.56
N THR A 100 6.63 1.30 10.68
CA THR A 100 7.90 0.60 10.76
C THR A 100 7.68 -0.87 11.12
N GLN A 101 8.63 -1.70 10.74
CA GLN A 101 8.66 -3.11 11.13
C GLN A 101 10.10 -3.55 11.38
N SER A 102 10.27 -4.69 12.01
CA SER A 102 11.59 -5.18 12.40
C SER A 102 12.37 -5.89 11.30
N THR A 103 11.75 -6.18 10.16
CA THR A 103 12.40 -6.88 9.05
C THR A 103 13.11 -5.89 8.12
N GLN A 104 14.09 -6.39 7.37
CA GLN A 104 14.86 -5.56 6.42
C GLN A 104 14.24 -5.58 5.03
N GLU A 105 12.94 -5.38 4.99
CA GLU A 105 12.18 -5.38 3.74
C GLU A 105 11.28 -4.15 3.65
N LEU A 106 11.04 -3.70 2.43
CA LEU A 106 9.95 -2.78 2.13
C LEU A 106 8.77 -3.64 1.70
N ARG A 107 7.68 -3.56 2.43
CA ARG A 107 6.52 -4.41 2.24
C ARG A 107 5.27 -3.58 2.04
N ALA A 108 4.36 -4.07 1.24
CA ALA A 108 3.04 -3.46 1.10
C ALA A 108 1.96 -4.52 1.24
N ILE A 109 0.92 -4.18 1.97
CA ILE A 109 -0.31 -4.98 2.05
C ILE A 109 -1.40 -4.15 1.40
N ILE A 110 -2.12 -4.76 0.45
CA ILE A 110 -3.09 -4.06 -0.37
C ILE A 110 -4.41 -4.79 -0.32
N LEU A 111 -5.49 -4.04 -0.11
CA LEU A 111 -6.85 -4.54 -0.20
C LEU A 111 -7.56 -3.77 -1.30
N LEU A 112 -8.22 -4.48 -2.21
CA LEU A 112 -8.91 -3.91 -3.34
C LEU A 112 -10.35 -4.41 -3.40
N GLN A 113 -11.26 -3.53 -3.79
CA GLN A 113 -12.66 -3.90 -3.94
C GLN A 113 -13.35 -3.21 -5.11
#